data_dc2e2770aa7f2373feab18eaea1699a7
#
_entry.id   dc2e2770aa7f2373feab18eaea1699a7
#
_cell.length_a   1.000
_cell.length_b   1.000
_cell.length_c   1.000
_cell.angle_alpha   90.00
_cell.angle_beta   90.00
_cell.angle_gamma   90.00
#
_symmetry.space_group_name_H-M   'P 1'
#
loop_
_entity.id
_entity.type
_entity.pdbx_description
1 polymer ?
#
loop_
_entity_poly.entity_id
_entity_poly.type
_entity_poly.pdbx_seq_one_letter_code
_entity_poly.pdbx_strand_id
1 'polypeptide(L)'
;ASPEEFINTVTYSSPLLYVLNTALLAIGTFVIWFSIFYMLARPLGKRLMGFAVWALSGTSIINYMFFGKNYGTLSANLQFVTAPEFPIKQQAINLLVMIVVIAVLYLIWKKKQDLIKIVYFAACIAVVGMSIFNISQIYAVTSEKIEQLKAMEAQDVQIPLSKNGKNVIVIMLDRAISSYVPYIFNEKPELQRQFSGFTYYPNTISYGAFTNVGSPALFGGYEYTPTEMNKRDQESLESKHNEALKVMPVLFQTHGYQTTVCDPTYAGYRWIPDLSIYDDYPEINKYITTGKHSEMPEQTVDVTDQTRQHNFFCYSIF
;
A
#
# COMPACT_ATOMS: atom_id res chain seq x y z
N ALA A 1 -4.55 -3.26 -6.73
CA ALA A 1 -4.10 -2.28 -5.74
C ALA A 1 -4.93 -1.00 -5.94
N SER A 2 -5.40 -0.42 -4.87
CA SER A 2 -6.17 0.82 -4.87
C SER A 2 -5.21 2.00 -5.03
N PRO A 3 -5.31 2.82 -6.09
CA PRO A 3 -4.36 3.91 -6.31
C PRO A 3 -4.36 4.95 -5.20
N GLU A 4 -5.48 5.11 -4.51
CA GLU A 4 -5.62 6.04 -3.38
C GLU A 4 -4.71 5.71 -2.20
N GLU A 5 -4.29 4.46 -2.03
CA GLU A 5 -3.36 4.07 -0.95
C GLU A 5 -1.93 4.56 -1.18
N PHE A 6 -1.62 5.00 -2.39
CA PHE A 6 -0.31 5.55 -2.76
C PHE A 6 -0.29 7.09 -2.71
N ILE A 7 -1.39 7.73 -2.34
CA ILE A 7 -1.41 9.19 -2.16
C ILE A 7 -0.47 9.54 -0.99
N ASN A 8 0.41 10.51 -1.21
CA ASN A 8 1.21 11.06 -0.13
C ASN A 8 0.29 11.85 0.81
N THR A 9 0.14 11.36 2.03
CA THR A 9 -0.77 11.92 3.05
C THR A 9 -0.27 13.23 3.67
N VAL A 10 0.95 13.64 3.39
CA VAL A 10 1.50 14.93 3.86
C VAL A 10 1.30 16.02 2.82
N THR A 11 1.59 15.73 1.55
CA THR A 11 1.48 16.71 0.45
C THR A 11 0.27 16.48 -0.44
N TYR A 12 -0.49 15.40 -0.21
CA TYR A 12 -1.58 14.92 -1.06
C TYR A 12 -1.19 14.80 -2.53
N SER A 13 0.03 14.35 -2.79
CA SER A 13 0.55 14.18 -4.13
C SER A 13 -0.04 12.95 -4.81
N SER A 14 -0.33 13.09 -6.10
CA SER A 14 -0.83 11.99 -6.91
C SER A 14 0.24 10.91 -7.15
N PRO A 15 -0.10 9.61 -7.06
CA PRO A 15 0.80 8.51 -7.38
C PRO A 15 1.19 8.46 -8.87
N LEU A 16 0.58 9.25 -9.74
CA LEU A 16 1.00 9.37 -11.15
C LEU A 16 2.45 9.85 -11.27
N LEU A 17 3.00 10.52 -10.27
CA LEU A 17 4.42 10.88 -10.23
C LEU A 17 5.32 9.64 -10.23
N TYR A 18 4.94 8.56 -9.55
CA TYR A 18 5.67 7.29 -9.60
C TYR A 18 5.68 6.68 -10.99
N VAL A 19 4.51 6.70 -11.67
CA VAL A 19 4.38 6.21 -13.04
C VAL A 19 5.24 7.02 -14.00
N LEU A 20 5.20 8.36 -13.89
CA LEU A 20 6.00 9.25 -14.72
C LEU A 20 7.51 9.02 -14.51
N ASN A 21 7.96 8.98 -13.27
CA ASN A 21 9.37 8.73 -12.94
C ASN A 21 9.84 7.38 -13.48
N THR A 22 9.04 6.32 -13.28
CA THR A 22 9.33 4.99 -13.82
C THR A 22 9.41 5.00 -15.35
N ALA A 23 8.50 5.68 -16.03
CA ALA A 23 8.52 5.80 -17.49
C ALA A 23 9.78 6.52 -17.99
N LEU A 24 10.18 7.62 -17.34
CA LEU A 24 11.39 8.36 -17.68
C LEU A 24 12.67 7.51 -17.46
N LEU A 25 12.74 6.80 -16.35
CA LEU A 25 13.86 5.89 -16.07
C LEU A 25 13.90 4.72 -17.07
N ALA A 26 12.75 4.15 -17.41
CA ALA A 26 12.66 3.08 -18.41
C ALA A 26 13.10 3.57 -19.79
N ILE A 27 12.68 4.78 -20.20
CA ILE A 27 13.13 5.38 -21.47
C ILE A 27 14.64 5.59 -21.43
N GLY A 28 15.20 6.13 -20.36
CA GLY A 28 16.65 6.32 -20.20
C GLY A 28 17.40 4.99 -20.34
N THR A 29 16.96 3.98 -19.60
CA THR A 29 17.65 2.67 -19.54
C THR A 29 17.46 1.85 -20.82
N PHE A 30 16.22 1.66 -21.26
CA PHE A 30 15.93 0.69 -22.33
C PHE A 30 15.88 1.32 -23.73
N VAL A 31 15.58 2.60 -23.86
CA VAL A 31 15.54 3.25 -25.19
C VAL A 31 16.86 3.96 -25.47
N ILE A 32 17.31 4.87 -24.60
CA ILE A 32 18.50 5.69 -24.87
C ILE A 32 19.77 4.83 -24.81
N TRP A 33 20.08 4.24 -23.67
CA TRP A 33 21.32 3.48 -23.50
C TRP A 33 21.38 2.25 -24.40
N PHE A 34 20.29 1.51 -24.52
CA PHE A 34 20.25 0.34 -25.40
C PHE A 34 20.46 0.74 -26.87
N SER A 35 19.87 1.86 -27.31
CA SER A 35 20.05 2.36 -28.68
C SER A 35 21.50 2.79 -28.94
N ILE A 36 22.16 3.42 -27.98
CA ILE A 36 23.58 3.79 -28.09
C ILE A 36 24.43 2.52 -28.25
N PHE A 37 24.26 1.52 -27.39
CA PHE A 37 24.99 0.27 -27.50
C PHE A 37 24.70 -0.48 -28.80
N TYR A 38 23.44 -0.46 -29.23
CA TYR A 38 23.06 -1.06 -30.52
C TYR A 38 23.76 -0.36 -31.70
N MET A 39 23.83 0.96 -31.71
CA MET A 39 24.50 1.74 -32.76
C MET A 39 26.00 1.42 -32.83
N LEU A 40 26.66 1.31 -31.68
CA LEU A 40 28.08 1.01 -31.56
C LEU A 40 28.43 -0.47 -31.85
N ALA A 41 27.45 -1.38 -31.81
CA ALA A 41 27.67 -2.79 -31.96
C ALA A 41 28.00 -3.17 -33.40
N ARG A 42 28.86 -4.21 -33.57
CA ARG A 42 29.13 -4.87 -34.86
C ARG A 42 27.86 -5.61 -35.36
N PRO A 43 27.78 -5.97 -36.65
CA PRO A 43 26.59 -6.60 -37.21
C PRO A 43 26.11 -7.86 -36.44
N LEU A 44 27.02 -8.70 -35.97
CA LEU A 44 26.69 -9.85 -35.13
C LEU A 44 26.07 -9.39 -33.78
N GLY A 45 26.66 -8.38 -33.14
CA GLY A 45 26.15 -7.79 -31.90
C GLY A 45 24.74 -7.22 -32.08
N LYS A 46 24.48 -6.48 -33.15
CA LYS A 46 23.16 -5.97 -33.50
C LYS A 46 22.10 -7.08 -33.61
N ARG A 47 22.48 -8.17 -34.26
CA ARG A 47 21.59 -9.34 -34.44
C ARG A 47 21.30 -10.04 -33.10
N LEU A 48 22.33 -10.21 -32.26
CA LEU A 48 22.17 -10.79 -30.92
C LEU A 48 21.30 -9.89 -29.99
N MET A 49 21.56 -8.58 -29.98
CA MET A 49 20.77 -7.62 -29.21
C MET A 49 19.31 -7.62 -29.68
N GLY A 50 19.06 -7.61 -30.97
CA GLY A 50 17.69 -7.68 -31.52
C GLY A 50 16.95 -8.95 -31.08
N PHE A 51 17.62 -10.12 -31.17
CA PHE A 51 17.04 -11.37 -30.67
C PHE A 51 16.82 -11.33 -29.13
N ALA A 52 17.77 -10.81 -28.39
CA ALA A 52 17.65 -10.69 -26.93
C ALA A 52 16.42 -9.86 -26.53
N VAL A 53 16.20 -8.70 -27.17
CA VAL A 53 14.99 -7.89 -26.93
C VAL A 53 13.72 -8.67 -27.26
N TRP A 54 13.69 -9.34 -28.39
CA TRP A 54 12.54 -10.17 -28.79
C TRP A 54 12.25 -11.27 -27.77
N ALA A 55 13.27 -12.00 -27.36
CA ALA A 55 13.16 -13.11 -26.43
C ALA A 55 12.74 -12.60 -25.02
N LEU A 56 13.38 -11.54 -24.52
CA LEU A 56 13.06 -10.95 -23.22
C LEU A 56 11.65 -10.40 -23.20
N SER A 57 11.21 -9.66 -24.21
CA SER A 57 9.84 -9.13 -24.28
C SER A 57 8.80 -10.23 -24.25
N GLY A 58 9.00 -11.29 -25.05
CA GLY A 58 8.05 -12.41 -25.10
C GLY A 58 8.02 -13.22 -23.81
N THR A 59 9.19 -13.51 -23.22
CA THR A 59 9.25 -14.22 -21.92
C THR A 59 8.67 -13.39 -20.79
N SER A 60 8.91 -12.07 -20.75
CA SER A 60 8.33 -11.17 -19.74
C SER A 60 6.81 -11.12 -19.81
N ILE A 61 6.23 -11.06 -21.01
CA ILE A 61 4.77 -11.09 -21.17
C ILE A 61 4.19 -12.41 -20.64
N ILE A 62 4.77 -13.53 -21.02
CA ILE A 62 4.30 -14.85 -20.56
C ILE A 62 4.47 -14.99 -19.05
N ASN A 63 5.62 -14.56 -18.51
CA ASN A 63 5.86 -14.60 -17.08
C ASN A 63 4.84 -13.76 -16.32
N TYR A 64 4.58 -12.53 -16.75
CA TYR A 64 3.59 -11.65 -16.15
C TYR A 64 2.18 -12.23 -16.20
N MET A 65 1.77 -12.81 -17.33
CA MET A 65 0.41 -13.33 -17.48
C MET A 65 0.13 -14.60 -16.66
N PHE A 66 1.11 -15.50 -16.55
CA PHE A 66 0.89 -16.83 -16.00
C PHE A 66 1.58 -17.07 -14.65
N PHE A 67 2.68 -16.40 -14.38
CA PHE A 67 3.49 -16.63 -13.17
C PHE A 67 3.58 -15.40 -12.25
N GLY A 68 3.23 -14.21 -12.74
CA GLY A 68 3.33 -12.94 -12.02
C GLY A 68 2.22 -12.71 -11.00
N LYS A 69 1.89 -13.69 -10.15
CA LYS A 69 0.81 -13.59 -9.15
C LYS A 69 1.30 -14.03 -7.78
N ASN A 70 0.70 -13.44 -6.73
CA ASN A 70 0.91 -13.84 -5.33
C ASN A 70 2.35 -13.69 -4.82
N TYR A 71 3.01 -12.58 -5.13
CA TYR A 71 4.36 -12.29 -4.62
C TYR A 71 4.41 -11.93 -3.13
N GLY A 72 3.29 -11.88 -2.43
CA GLY A 72 3.22 -11.52 -1.03
C GLY A 72 2.70 -10.11 -0.78
N THR A 73 2.77 -9.70 0.49
CA THR A 73 2.27 -8.41 0.95
C THR A 73 3.36 -7.35 0.90
N LEU A 74 3.05 -6.20 0.34
CA LEU A 74 3.94 -5.04 0.31
C LEU A 74 3.69 -4.15 1.55
N SER A 75 4.78 -3.62 2.11
CA SER A 75 4.72 -2.57 3.13
C SER A 75 4.35 -1.21 2.51
N ALA A 76 4.09 -0.21 3.37
CA ALA A 76 3.85 1.17 2.94
C ALA A 76 5.00 1.76 2.09
N ASN A 77 6.22 1.27 2.26
CA ASN A 77 7.39 1.67 1.45
C ASN A 77 7.57 0.81 0.20
N LEU A 78 6.55 0.04 -0.20
CA LEU A 78 6.60 -0.88 -1.34
C LEU A 78 7.75 -1.90 -1.23
N GLN A 79 8.00 -2.41 -0.04
CA GLN A 79 8.93 -3.51 0.21
C GLN A 79 8.15 -4.74 0.62
N PHE A 80 8.59 -5.93 0.23
CA PHE A 80 7.96 -7.15 0.71
C PHE A 80 8.14 -7.28 2.23
N VAL A 81 7.04 -7.48 2.94
CA VAL A 81 7.05 -7.71 4.41
C VAL A 81 7.74 -9.03 4.73
N THR A 82 7.52 -10.03 3.89
CA THR A 82 8.20 -11.32 3.92
C THR A 82 8.81 -11.60 2.55
N ALA A 83 9.98 -12.21 2.54
CA ALA A 83 10.61 -12.59 1.28
C ALA A 83 9.67 -13.53 0.49
N PRO A 84 9.45 -13.28 -0.82
CA PRO A 84 8.62 -14.17 -1.63
C PRO A 84 9.23 -15.57 -1.67
N GLU A 85 8.43 -16.58 -1.35
CA GLU A 85 8.84 -17.98 -1.43
C GLU A 85 8.16 -18.65 -2.62
N PHE A 86 8.96 -19.26 -3.47
CA PHE A 86 8.47 -19.99 -4.63
C PHE A 86 8.76 -21.49 -4.47
N PRO A 87 7.74 -22.35 -4.45
CA PRO A 87 7.94 -23.78 -4.42
C PRO A 87 8.83 -24.27 -5.59
N ILE A 88 9.76 -25.18 -5.33
CA ILE A 88 10.70 -25.71 -6.34
C ILE A 88 9.96 -26.23 -7.58
N LYS A 89 8.80 -26.88 -7.41
CA LYS A 89 7.96 -27.33 -8.50
C LYS A 89 7.53 -26.19 -9.43
N GLN A 90 7.13 -25.07 -8.85
CA GLN A 90 6.71 -23.88 -9.61
C GLN A 90 7.89 -23.26 -10.36
N GLN A 91 9.06 -23.18 -9.73
CA GLN A 91 10.29 -22.71 -10.38
C GLN A 91 10.67 -23.59 -11.57
N ALA A 92 10.62 -24.92 -11.40
CA ALA A 92 10.92 -25.86 -12.46
C ALA A 92 9.94 -25.75 -13.65
N ILE A 93 8.65 -25.61 -13.38
CA ILE A 93 7.62 -25.40 -14.42
C ILE A 93 7.87 -24.09 -15.16
N ASN A 94 8.13 -23.00 -14.41
CA ASN A 94 8.43 -21.69 -15.02
C ASN A 94 9.65 -21.78 -15.94
N LEU A 95 10.75 -22.38 -15.46
CA LEU A 95 11.96 -22.54 -16.26
C LEU A 95 11.71 -23.35 -17.56
N LEU A 96 10.96 -24.44 -17.46
CA LEU A 96 10.61 -25.24 -18.62
C LEU A 96 9.77 -24.47 -19.64
N VAL A 97 8.75 -23.73 -19.15
CA VAL A 97 7.91 -22.88 -20.02
C VAL A 97 8.76 -21.80 -20.69
N MET A 98 9.68 -21.13 -19.95
CA MET A 98 10.56 -20.11 -20.52
C MET A 98 11.48 -20.70 -21.62
N ILE A 99 12.03 -21.89 -21.43
CA ILE A 99 12.84 -22.57 -22.46
C ILE A 99 12.01 -22.82 -23.72
N VAL A 100 10.78 -23.34 -23.56
CA VAL A 100 9.89 -23.60 -24.71
C VAL A 100 9.52 -22.29 -25.42
N VAL A 101 9.19 -21.23 -24.67
CA VAL A 101 8.87 -19.92 -25.24
C VAL A 101 10.05 -19.36 -26.03
N ILE A 102 11.28 -19.41 -25.48
CA ILE A 102 12.49 -18.94 -26.18
C ILE A 102 12.73 -19.74 -27.44
N ALA A 103 12.53 -21.06 -27.42
CA ALA A 103 12.69 -21.90 -28.60
C ALA A 103 11.68 -21.51 -29.69
N VAL A 104 10.41 -21.28 -29.34
CA VAL A 104 9.37 -20.82 -30.29
C VAL A 104 9.72 -19.46 -30.86
N LEU A 105 10.11 -18.51 -30.00
CA LEU A 105 10.50 -17.16 -30.41
C LEU A 105 11.73 -17.17 -31.33
N TYR A 106 12.69 -18.08 -31.08
CA TYR A 106 13.83 -18.27 -31.96
C TYR A 106 13.43 -18.81 -33.36
N LEU A 107 12.50 -19.75 -33.43
CA LEU A 107 11.99 -20.26 -34.72
C LEU A 107 11.27 -19.17 -35.51
N ILE A 108 10.48 -18.34 -34.84
CA ILE A 108 9.82 -17.17 -35.47
C ILE A 108 10.87 -16.17 -35.97
N TRP A 109 11.86 -15.83 -35.13
CA TRP A 109 12.97 -14.94 -35.50
C TRP A 109 13.71 -15.41 -36.76
N LYS A 110 13.95 -16.72 -36.87
CA LYS A 110 14.66 -17.30 -37.99
C LYS A 110 13.85 -17.36 -39.28
N LYS A 111 12.52 -17.61 -39.20
CA LYS A 111 11.67 -17.95 -40.34
C LYS A 111 10.72 -16.84 -40.77
N LYS A 112 10.35 -15.91 -39.88
CA LYS A 112 9.23 -14.97 -40.08
C LYS A 112 9.55 -13.58 -39.54
N GLN A 113 10.63 -12.94 -40.01
CA GLN A 113 11.06 -11.62 -39.50
C GLN A 113 10.01 -10.51 -39.71
N ASP A 114 9.25 -10.55 -40.78
CA ASP A 114 8.20 -9.55 -41.02
C ASP A 114 7.03 -9.67 -40.03
N LEU A 115 6.71 -10.87 -39.59
CA LEU A 115 5.72 -11.12 -38.55
C LEU A 115 6.11 -10.46 -37.24
N ILE A 116 7.41 -10.45 -36.89
CA ILE A 116 7.91 -9.82 -35.67
C ILE A 116 7.60 -8.35 -35.66
N LYS A 117 7.80 -7.61 -36.75
CA LYS A 117 7.51 -6.19 -36.87
C LYS A 117 6.03 -5.89 -36.63
N ILE A 118 5.16 -6.72 -37.24
CA ILE A 118 3.68 -6.55 -37.07
C ILE A 118 3.28 -6.82 -35.63
N VAL A 119 3.79 -7.88 -35.01
CA VAL A 119 3.48 -8.23 -33.61
C VAL A 119 3.98 -7.17 -32.66
N TYR A 120 5.20 -6.64 -32.85
CA TYR A 120 5.68 -5.54 -32.02
C TYR A 120 4.85 -4.27 -32.16
N PHE A 121 4.50 -3.90 -33.37
CA PHE A 121 3.68 -2.71 -33.62
C PHE A 121 2.31 -2.86 -32.97
N ALA A 122 1.65 -4.00 -33.15
CA ALA A 122 0.38 -4.28 -32.49
C ALA A 122 0.48 -4.28 -30.94
N ALA A 123 1.54 -4.90 -30.41
CA ALA A 123 1.79 -4.93 -28.98
C ALA A 123 2.04 -3.53 -28.42
N CYS A 124 2.81 -2.68 -29.10
CA CYS A 124 3.03 -1.29 -28.70
C CYS A 124 1.72 -0.51 -28.66
N ILE A 125 0.86 -0.63 -29.66
CA ILE A 125 -0.45 0.04 -29.67
C ILE A 125 -1.29 -0.45 -28.50
N ALA A 126 -1.36 -1.75 -28.25
CA ALA A 126 -2.12 -2.32 -27.14
C ALA A 126 -1.63 -1.81 -25.79
N VAL A 127 -0.30 -1.84 -25.56
CA VAL A 127 0.31 -1.36 -24.30
C VAL A 127 0.07 0.13 -24.10
N VAL A 128 0.23 0.95 -25.13
CA VAL A 128 -0.05 2.40 -25.05
C VAL A 128 -1.52 2.64 -24.73
N GLY A 129 -2.45 1.96 -25.40
CA GLY A 129 -3.88 2.08 -25.12
C GLY A 129 -4.24 1.69 -23.69
N MET A 130 -3.72 0.55 -23.21
CA MET A 130 -3.90 0.12 -21.82
C MET A 130 -3.29 1.10 -20.81
N SER A 131 -2.13 1.67 -21.13
CA SER A 131 -1.45 2.63 -20.25
C SER A 131 -2.26 3.93 -20.14
N ILE A 132 -2.78 4.45 -21.24
CA ILE A 132 -3.65 5.64 -21.23
C ILE A 132 -4.91 5.37 -20.41
N PHE A 133 -5.54 4.22 -20.60
CA PHE A 133 -6.72 3.84 -19.83
C PHE A 133 -6.41 3.75 -18.33
N ASN A 134 -5.34 3.07 -17.96
CA ASN A 134 -4.93 2.94 -16.55
C ASN A 134 -4.58 4.29 -15.93
N ILE A 135 -3.85 5.17 -16.65
CA ILE A 135 -3.52 6.52 -16.17
C ILE A 135 -4.81 7.33 -15.94
N SER A 136 -5.79 7.25 -16.86
CA SER A 136 -7.06 7.95 -16.68
C SER A 136 -7.84 7.46 -15.47
N GLN A 137 -7.86 6.16 -15.21
CA GLN A 137 -8.49 5.57 -14.02
C GLN A 137 -7.77 6.00 -12.73
N ILE A 138 -6.44 5.92 -12.71
CA ILE A 138 -5.65 6.37 -11.55
C ILE A 138 -5.92 7.86 -11.29
N TYR A 139 -5.92 8.69 -12.32
CA TYR A 139 -6.20 10.13 -12.19
C TYR A 139 -7.59 10.40 -11.61
N ALA A 140 -8.62 9.75 -12.14
CA ALA A 140 -9.99 9.95 -11.69
C ALA A 140 -10.14 9.60 -10.19
N VAL A 141 -9.71 8.39 -9.80
CA VAL A 141 -9.82 7.91 -8.42
C VAL A 141 -8.99 8.76 -7.45
N THR A 142 -7.75 9.10 -7.83
CA THR A 142 -6.86 9.85 -6.92
C THR A 142 -7.23 11.32 -6.80
N SER A 143 -7.75 11.95 -7.88
CA SER A 143 -8.18 13.35 -7.82
C SER A 143 -9.35 13.54 -6.89
N GLU A 144 -10.35 12.67 -6.98
CA GLU A 144 -11.51 12.70 -6.09
C GLU A 144 -11.08 12.52 -4.62
N LYS A 145 -10.21 11.53 -4.36
CA LYS A 145 -9.74 11.28 -2.99
C LYS A 145 -8.90 12.42 -2.43
N ILE A 146 -8.05 13.04 -3.24
CA ILE A 146 -7.25 14.21 -2.84
C ILE A 146 -8.16 15.40 -2.49
N GLU A 147 -9.21 15.66 -3.26
CA GLU A 147 -10.18 16.71 -2.94
C GLU A 147 -10.91 16.42 -1.62
N GLN A 148 -11.34 15.19 -1.40
CA GLN A 148 -11.96 14.77 -0.13
C GLN A 148 -11.01 14.99 1.05
N LEU A 149 -9.74 14.57 0.94
CA LEU A 149 -8.75 14.75 2.00
C LEU A 149 -8.48 16.23 2.30
N LYS A 150 -8.35 17.08 1.28
CA LYS A 150 -8.18 18.52 1.47
C LYS A 150 -9.40 19.17 2.13
N ALA A 151 -10.60 18.74 1.76
CA ALA A 151 -11.82 19.21 2.41
C ALA A 151 -11.88 18.80 3.89
N MET A 152 -11.44 17.58 4.21
CA MET A 152 -11.34 17.10 5.60
C MET A 152 -10.24 17.81 6.39
N GLU A 153 -9.10 18.12 5.77
CA GLU A 153 -8.03 18.90 6.40
C GLU A 153 -8.47 20.30 6.78
N ALA A 154 -9.31 20.91 5.95
CA ALA A 154 -9.87 22.24 6.22
C ALA A 154 -10.86 22.24 7.41
N GLN A 155 -11.36 21.10 7.86
CA GLN A 155 -12.23 21.01 9.02
C GLN A 155 -11.42 21.09 10.31
N ASP A 156 -11.82 22.01 11.19
CA ASP A 156 -11.27 22.02 12.54
C ASP A 156 -11.75 20.82 13.33
N VAL A 157 -10.81 20.06 13.86
CA VAL A 157 -11.12 18.92 14.74
C VAL A 157 -11.66 19.45 16.05
N GLN A 158 -12.94 19.20 16.31
CA GLN A 158 -13.58 19.56 17.56
C GLN A 158 -13.86 18.30 18.37
N ILE A 159 -13.21 18.21 19.54
CA ILE A 159 -13.46 17.15 20.51
C ILE A 159 -14.16 17.79 21.72
N PRO A 160 -15.49 17.78 21.76
CA PRO A 160 -16.24 18.41 22.84
C PRO A 160 -16.06 17.59 24.13
N LEU A 161 -15.49 18.23 25.14
CA LEU A 161 -15.34 17.65 26.47
C LEU A 161 -16.32 18.30 27.44
N SER A 162 -17.03 17.50 28.18
CA SER A 162 -17.90 17.97 29.23
C SER A 162 -17.09 18.48 30.44
N LYS A 163 -17.45 19.66 30.98
CA LYS A 163 -16.86 20.16 32.21
C LYS A 163 -17.50 19.51 33.48
N ASN A 164 -18.74 19.08 33.37
CA ASN A 164 -19.53 18.59 34.51
C ASN A 164 -19.90 17.10 34.37
N GLY A 165 -19.71 16.53 33.20
CA GLY A 165 -20.01 15.13 32.93
C GLY A 165 -18.75 14.26 32.92
N LYS A 166 -18.95 12.98 32.67
CA LYS A 166 -17.86 12.03 32.52
C LYS A 166 -17.34 12.07 31.08
N ASN A 167 -16.04 12.22 30.91
CA ASN A 167 -15.34 12.07 29.62
C ASN A 167 -14.59 10.73 29.60
N VAL A 168 -14.67 10.04 28.48
CA VAL A 168 -13.91 8.83 28.20
C VAL A 168 -13.06 9.08 26.96
N ILE A 169 -11.74 8.99 27.10
CA ILE A 169 -10.78 9.23 26.03
C ILE A 169 -9.99 7.94 25.82
N VAL A 170 -10.06 7.40 24.62
CA VAL A 170 -9.30 6.21 24.19
C VAL A 170 -8.26 6.66 23.17
N ILE A 171 -6.97 6.50 23.49
CA ILE A 171 -5.86 6.88 22.63
C ILE A 171 -5.10 5.61 22.28
N MET A 172 -5.05 5.29 21.00
CA MET A 172 -4.17 4.23 20.47
C MET A 172 -2.87 4.87 19.98
N LEU A 173 -1.77 4.53 20.62
CA LEU A 173 -0.43 4.95 20.23
C LEU A 173 0.23 3.79 19.47
N ASP A 174 0.37 3.91 18.16
CA ASP A 174 1.04 2.91 17.34
C ASP A 174 2.51 2.79 17.74
N ARG A 175 3.03 1.56 17.83
CA ARG A 175 4.40 1.23 18.24
C ARG A 175 4.80 1.68 19.66
N ALA A 176 3.87 2.13 20.49
CA ALA A 176 4.13 2.44 21.90
C ALA A 176 4.19 1.17 22.73
N ILE A 177 5.35 0.53 22.75
CA ILE A 177 5.57 -0.75 23.45
C ILE A 177 5.61 -0.50 24.96
N SER A 178 4.77 -1.21 25.73
CA SER A 178 4.65 -1.02 27.17
C SER A 178 5.97 -1.26 27.95
N SER A 179 6.85 -2.09 27.43
CA SER A 179 8.18 -2.32 28.04
C SER A 179 9.10 -1.09 28.04
N TYR A 180 8.80 -0.05 27.26
CA TYR A 180 9.56 1.20 27.31
C TYR A 180 9.18 2.09 28.51
N VAL A 181 8.01 1.90 29.11
CA VAL A 181 7.52 2.75 30.19
C VAL A 181 8.49 2.83 31.38
N PRO A 182 9.07 1.72 31.89
CA PRO A 182 10.06 1.78 32.95
C PRO A 182 11.31 2.60 32.59
N TYR A 183 11.79 2.50 31.37
CA TYR A 183 12.96 3.26 30.88
C TYR A 183 12.65 4.74 30.80
N ILE A 184 11.47 5.11 30.28
CA ILE A 184 11.00 6.49 30.17
C ILE A 184 10.88 7.11 31.58
N PHE A 185 10.29 6.42 32.53
CA PHE A 185 10.15 6.90 33.92
C PHE A 185 11.49 6.97 34.67
N ASN A 186 12.45 6.13 34.31
CA ASN A 186 13.80 6.25 34.86
C ASN A 186 14.54 7.46 34.31
N GLU A 187 14.37 7.75 33.03
CA GLU A 187 14.97 8.92 32.37
C GLU A 187 14.27 10.24 32.78
N LYS A 188 12.95 10.22 32.95
CA LYS A 188 12.10 11.37 33.28
C LYS A 188 11.20 11.09 34.48
N PRO A 189 11.73 11.08 35.71
CA PRO A 189 10.96 10.71 36.93
C PRO A 189 9.77 11.62 37.21
N GLU A 190 9.79 12.88 36.74
CA GLU A 190 8.70 13.82 36.88
C GLU A 190 7.40 13.35 36.20
N LEU A 191 7.50 12.53 35.16
CA LEU A 191 6.34 11.98 34.47
C LEU A 191 5.49 11.08 35.36
N GLN A 192 6.07 10.39 36.34
CA GLN A 192 5.31 9.57 37.28
C GLN A 192 4.26 10.39 38.04
N ARG A 193 4.56 11.64 38.36
CA ARG A 193 3.58 12.56 39.00
C ARG A 193 2.54 13.03 37.99
N GLN A 194 2.92 13.30 36.75
CA GLN A 194 2.00 13.75 35.70
C GLN A 194 0.99 12.65 35.33
N PHE A 195 1.41 11.38 35.38
CA PHE A 195 0.54 10.24 35.17
C PHE A 195 -0.10 9.70 36.46
N SER A 196 -0.21 10.53 37.50
CA SER A 196 -0.96 10.18 38.72
C SER A 196 -2.40 9.84 38.39
N GLY A 197 -2.88 8.69 38.85
CA GLY A 197 -4.22 8.18 38.55
C GLY A 197 -4.29 7.22 37.34
N PHE A 198 -3.22 7.05 36.59
CA PHE A 198 -3.15 5.98 35.57
C PHE A 198 -2.76 4.65 36.18
N THR A 199 -3.30 3.57 35.63
CA THR A 199 -2.88 2.19 35.96
C THR A 199 -2.01 1.65 34.84
N TYR A 200 -0.80 1.23 35.17
CA TYR A 200 0.10 0.60 34.22
C TYR A 200 -0.07 -0.92 34.20
N TYR A 201 -0.24 -1.51 33.03
CA TYR A 201 -0.38 -2.93 32.81
C TYR A 201 0.85 -3.47 32.07
N PRO A 202 1.92 -3.93 32.77
CA PRO A 202 3.18 -4.32 32.15
C PRO A 202 3.09 -5.60 31.30
N ASN A 203 2.12 -6.47 31.59
CA ASN A 203 1.96 -7.77 30.92
C ASN A 203 0.90 -7.73 29.80
N THR A 204 0.74 -6.59 29.15
CA THR A 204 -0.19 -6.44 28.03
C THR A 204 0.50 -6.82 26.74
N ILE A 205 -0.14 -7.68 25.94
CA ILE A 205 0.32 -8.09 24.62
C ILE A 205 -0.79 -7.83 23.58
N SER A 206 -0.38 -7.58 22.34
CA SER A 206 -1.30 -7.50 21.21
C SER A 206 -1.67 -8.90 20.71
N TYR A 207 -2.88 -9.04 20.16
CA TYR A 207 -3.30 -10.27 19.46
C TYR A 207 -2.62 -10.48 18.10
N GLY A 208 -1.86 -9.51 17.61
CA GLY A 208 -1.14 -9.62 16.34
C GLY A 208 0.06 -8.69 16.25
N ALA A 209 0.99 -9.05 15.39
CA ALA A 209 2.21 -8.28 15.15
C ALA A 209 1.97 -7.01 14.29
N PHE A 210 0.81 -6.92 13.64
CA PHE A 210 0.45 -5.81 12.77
C PHE A 210 -0.79 -5.10 13.31
N THR A 211 -0.85 -3.80 13.12
CA THR A 211 -1.92 -2.92 13.62
C THR A 211 -3.31 -3.35 13.13
N ASN A 212 -3.44 -3.72 11.86
CA ASN A 212 -4.70 -4.20 11.29
C ASN A 212 -5.16 -5.56 11.82
N VAL A 213 -4.28 -6.32 12.48
CA VAL A 213 -4.61 -7.60 13.14
C VAL A 213 -4.92 -7.41 14.62
N GLY A 214 -4.21 -6.48 15.28
CA GLY A 214 -4.39 -6.21 16.72
C GLY A 214 -5.55 -5.26 17.04
N SER A 215 -5.82 -4.27 16.19
CA SER A 215 -6.82 -3.24 16.45
C SER A 215 -8.27 -3.74 16.54
N PRO A 216 -8.73 -4.75 15.79
CA PRO A 216 -10.09 -5.25 15.95
C PRO A 216 -10.41 -5.72 17.37
N ALA A 217 -9.50 -6.48 17.98
CA ALA A 217 -9.69 -6.93 19.36
C ALA A 217 -9.62 -5.79 20.38
N LEU A 218 -8.82 -4.73 20.11
CA LEU A 218 -8.72 -3.57 20.97
C LEU A 218 -10.04 -2.78 21.03
N PHE A 219 -10.68 -2.56 19.88
CA PHE A 219 -11.91 -1.75 19.77
C PHE A 219 -13.19 -2.56 19.90
N GLY A 220 -13.18 -3.81 19.42
CA GLY A 220 -14.37 -4.69 19.38
C GLY A 220 -14.41 -5.72 20.50
N GLY A 221 -13.32 -5.98 21.21
CA GLY A 221 -13.23 -6.98 22.26
C GLY A 221 -12.96 -8.40 21.75
N TYR A 222 -13.25 -9.39 22.62
CA TYR A 222 -12.87 -10.78 22.39
C TYR A 222 -13.41 -11.39 21.09
N GLU A 223 -14.64 -11.08 20.72
CA GLU A 223 -15.29 -11.59 19.49
C GLU A 223 -14.56 -11.18 18.19
N TYR A 224 -13.69 -10.18 18.29
CA TYR A 224 -12.89 -9.67 17.18
C TYR A 224 -11.40 -10.03 17.29
N THR A 225 -11.07 -11.01 18.13
CA THR A 225 -9.74 -11.62 18.07
C THR A 225 -9.57 -12.39 16.76
N PRO A 226 -8.35 -12.55 16.23
CA PRO A 226 -8.11 -13.27 14.97
C PRO A 226 -8.74 -14.66 14.94
N THR A 227 -8.72 -15.37 16.08
CA THR A 227 -9.31 -16.71 16.22
C THR A 227 -10.82 -16.69 16.04
N GLU A 228 -11.51 -15.73 16.66
CA GLU A 228 -12.97 -15.61 16.55
C GLU A 228 -13.40 -15.10 15.17
N MET A 229 -12.68 -14.10 14.64
CA MET A 229 -12.95 -13.58 13.29
C MET A 229 -12.77 -14.66 12.20
N ASN A 230 -11.82 -15.58 12.38
CA ASN A 230 -11.59 -16.66 11.42
C ASN A 230 -12.71 -17.71 11.41
N LYS A 231 -13.54 -17.79 12.44
CA LYS A 231 -14.74 -18.66 12.44
C LYS A 231 -15.87 -18.13 11.53
N ARG A 232 -15.81 -16.86 11.17
CA ARG A 232 -16.77 -16.15 10.30
C ARG A 232 -16.24 -16.13 8.86
N ASP A 233 -16.04 -17.30 8.27
CA ASP A 233 -15.38 -17.50 6.97
C ASP A 233 -16.18 -17.00 5.77
N GLN A 234 -17.51 -16.82 5.90
CA GLN A 234 -18.37 -16.29 4.86
C GLN A 234 -18.32 -14.76 4.72
N GLU A 235 -17.71 -14.06 5.68
CA GLU A 235 -17.62 -12.62 5.71
C GLU A 235 -16.22 -12.15 5.31
N SER A 236 -16.16 -11.02 4.58
CA SER A 236 -14.87 -10.43 4.20
C SER A 236 -14.12 -9.94 5.44
N LEU A 237 -12.79 -9.95 5.37
CA LEU A 237 -11.95 -9.42 6.44
C LEU A 237 -12.21 -7.93 6.68
N GLU A 238 -12.44 -7.17 5.60
CA GLU A 238 -12.80 -5.76 5.66
C GLU A 238 -14.11 -5.54 6.45
N SER A 239 -15.16 -6.32 6.16
CA SER A 239 -16.44 -6.21 6.87
C SER A 239 -16.29 -6.43 8.36
N LYS A 240 -15.61 -7.52 8.75
CA LYS A 240 -15.34 -7.87 10.16
C LYS A 240 -14.50 -6.81 10.87
N HIS A 241 -13.51 -6.25 10.19
CA HIS A 241 -12.68 -5.18 10.72
C HIS A 241 -13.48 -3.90 10.97
N ASN A 242 -14.27 -3.47 9.98
CA ASN A 242 -15.13 -2.30 10.08
C ASN A 242 -16.17 -2.45 11.19
N GLU A 243 -16.72 -3.64 11.37
CA GLU A 243 -17.65 -3.96 12.46
C GLU A 243 -16.95 -3.77 13.82
N ALA A 244 -15.75 -4.30 13.99
CA ALA A 244 -14.96 -4.16 15.22
C ALA A 244 -14.70 -2.69 15.59
N LEU A 245 -14.33 -1.86 14.61
CA LEU A 245 -14.08 -0.43 14.83
C LEU A 245 -15.32 0.34 15.28
N LYS A 246 -16.51 -0.13 14.93
CA LYS A 246 -17.80 0.49 15.30
C LYS A 246 -18.27 0.14 16.71
N VAL A 247 -17.83 -0.98 17.27
CA VAL A 247 -18.36 -1.49 18.56
C VAL A 247 -18.26 -0.43 19.68
N MET A 248 -17.07 0.06 19.92
CA MET A 248 -16.85 1.00 21.03
C MET A 248 -17.56 2.36 20.82
N PRO A 249 -17.38 3.07 19.69
CA PRO A 249 -18.04 4.37 19.50
C PRO A 249 -19.56 4.27 19.48
N VAL A 250 -20.13 3.22 18.88
CA VAL A 250 -21.60 3.01 18.87
C VAL A 250 -22.12 2.68 20.27
N LEU A 251 -21.38 1.85 21.03
CA LEU A 251 -21.76 1.55 22.42
C LEU A 251 -21.83 2.81 23.27
N PHE A 252 -20.84 3.71 23.19
CA PHE A 252 -20.88 4.97 23.94
C PHE A 252 -22.00 5.90 23.46
N GLN A 253 -22.23 6.01 22.16
CA GLN A 253 -23.31 6.79 21.60
C GLN A 253 -24.68 6.32 22.11
N THR A 254 -24.94 5.01 22.09
CA THR A 254 -26.22 4.45 22.56
C THR A 254 -26.45 4.66 24.06
N HIS A 255 -25.39 4.94 24.83
CA HIS A 255 -25.45 5.28 26.24
C HIS A 255 -25.44 6.81 26.49
N GLY A 256 -25.71 7.61 25.48
CA GLY A 256 -25.92 9.05 25.59
C GLY A 256 -24.62 9.88 25.59
N TYR A 257 -23.48 9.30 25.22
CA TYR A 257 -22.26 10.07 25.04
C TYR A 257 -22.25 10.72 23.66
N GLN A 258 -21.74 11.95 23.60
CA GLN A 258 -21.33 12.54 22.33
C GLN A 258 -19.99 11.92 21.91
N THR A 259 -20.01 11.19 20.81
CA THR A 259 -18.87 10.36 20.38
C THR A 259 -18.12 11.01 19.22
N THR A 260 -16.80 11.02 19.33
CA THR A 260 -15.90 11.50 18.28
C THR A 260 -14.86 10.42 17.96
N VAL A 261 -14.66 10.15 16.70
CA VAL A 261 -13.64 9.21 16.20
C VAL A 261 -12.65 9.95 15.31
N CYS A 262 -11.35 9.82 15.63
CA CYS A 262 -10.26 10.38 14.84
C CYS A 262 -9.38 9.24 14.32
N ASP A 263 -9.06 9.26 13.05
CA ASP A 263 -8.16 8.31 12.38
C ASP A 263 -8.44 6.83 12.73
N PRO A 264 -9.67 6.31 12.52
CA PRO A 264 -9.99 4.92 12.85
C PRO A 264 -9.08 3.97 12.07
N THR A 265 -8.31 3.18 12.80
CA THR A 265 -7.21 2.38 12.29
C THR A 265 -7.65 1.45 11.17
N TYR A 266 -7.14 1.64 9.96
CA TYR A 266 -7.45 0.82 8.77
C TYR A 266 -8.95 0.70 8.46
N ALA A 267 -9.77 1.70 8.77
CA ALA A 267 -11.18 1.72 8.37
C ALA A 267 -11.31 1.54 6.85
N GLY A 268 -12.23 0.66 6.42
CA GLY A 268 -12.33 0.21 5.02
C GLY A 268 -11.15 -0.67 4.59
N TYR A 269 -10.34 -1.16 5.55
CA TYR A 269 -9.12 -1.93 5.34
C TYR A 269 -8.10 -1.18 4.46
N ARG A 270 -8.06 0.17 4.60
CA ARG A 270 -7.23 1.09 3.81
C ARG A 270 -6.23 1.84 4.70
N TRP A 271 -5.11 2.24 4.10
CA TRP A 271 -4.10 3.08 4.78
C TRP A 271 -4.67 4.45 5.15
N ILE A 272 -5.35 5.12 4.22
CA ILE A 272 -6.15 6.31 4.51
C ILE A 272 -7.53 5.81 4.96
N PRO A 273 -7.91 6.02 6.23
CA PRO A 273 -9.15 5.48 6.77
C PRO A 273 -10.39 5.91 5.96
N ASP A 274 -11.29 4.98 5.73
CA ASP A 274 -12.57 5.25 5.10
C ASP A 274 -13.61 5.58 6.18
N LEU A 275 -13.94 6.85 6.33
CA LEU A 275 -14.90 7.29 7.33
C LEU A 275 -16.35 6.94 7.00
N SER A 276 -16.64 6.50 5.76
CA SER A 276 -17.98 6.11 5.35
C SER A 276 -18.51 4.90 6.14
N ILE A 277 -17.64 4.14 6.79
CA ILE A 277 -18.06 3.05 7.69
C ILE A 277 -18.98 3.51 8.82
N TYR A 278 -18.97 4.83 9.15
CA TYR A 278 -19.82 5.44 10.17
C TYR A 278 -21.03 6.19 9.59
N ASP A 279 -21.35 6.09 8.30
CA ASP A 279 -22.44 6.86 7.69
C ASP A 279 -23.82 6.47 8.23
N ASP A 280 -23.97 5.23 8.69
CA ASP A 280 -25.18 4.77 9.41
C ASP A 280 -25.34 5.41 10.81
N TYR A 281 -24.34 6.13 11.28
CA TYR A 281 -24.29 6.77 12.61
C TYR A 281 -23.95 8.27 12.48
N PRO A 282 -24.86 9.09 11.92
CA PRO A 282 -24.57 10.48 11.58
C PRO A 282 -24.23 11.37 12.78
N GLU A 283 -24.59 10.92 13.99
CA GLU A 283 -24.30 11.65 15.25
C GLU A 283 -22.87 11.40 15.76
N ILE A 284 -22.12 10.46 15.19
CA ILE A 284 -20.71 10.25 15.50
C ILE A 284 -19.88 11.26 14.71
N ASN A 285 -19.20 12.16 15.41
CA ASN A 285 -18.22 13.05 14.80
C ASN A 285 -17.03 12.22 14.31
N LYS A 286 -16.60 12.44 13.07
CA LYS A 286 -15.54 11.66 12.43
C LYS A 286 -14.55 12.55 11.71
N TYR A 287 -13.25 12.32 11.97
CA TYR A 287 -12.18 13.16 11.42
C TYR A 287 -11.02 12.31 10.93
N ILE A 288 -10.33 12.80 9.90
CA ILE A 288 -8.99 12.36 9.51
C ILE A 288 -8.02 13.48 9.87
N THR A 289 -7.04 13.14 10.70
CA THR A 289 -5.98 14.07 11.13
C THR A 289 -4.61 13.65 10.59
N THR A 290 -4.54 12.52 9.90
CA THR A 290 -3.31 11.98 9.30
C THR A 290 -2.66 13.03 8.40
N GLY A 291 -1.42 13.40 8.72
CA GLY A 291 -0.67 14.44 8.02
C GLY A 291 -0.90 15.87 8.55
N LYS A 292 -2.03 16.17 9.21
CA LYS A 292 -2.39 17.52 9.65
C LYS A 292 -1.47 18.08 10.74
N HIS A 293 -1.00 17.23 11.63
CA HIS A 293 -0.16 17.62 12.77
C HIS A 293 1.25 17.03 12.70
N SER A 294 1.64 16.47 11.54
CA SER A 294 2.98 15.92 11.37
C SER A 294 3.95 17.05 11.03
N GLU A 295 4.77 17.43 12.01
CA GLU A 295 5.98 18.22 11.80
C GLU A 295 7.10 17.30 11.26
N MET A 296 6.84 16.55 10.20
CA MET A 296 7.91 15.77 9.57
C MET A 296 8.86 16.73 8.87
N PRO A 297 10.17 16.69 9.15
CA PRO A 297 11.14 17.45 8.41
C PRO A 297 10.99 17.15 6.92
N GLU A 298 10.97 18.17 6.08
CA GLU A 298 10.80 18.08 4.63
C GLU A 298 11.75 17.01 4.01
N GLN A 299 12.97 16.91 4.54
CA GLN A 299 13.95 15.89 4.17
C GLN A 299 13.49 14.44 4.41
N THR A 300 12.70 14.18 5.46
CA THR A 300 12.23 12.82 5.76
C THR A 300 11.13 12.39 4.80
N VAL A 301 10.30 13.32 4.36
CA VAL A 301 9.27 13.09 3.34
C VAL A 301 9.93 12.76 2.01
N ASP A 302 10.93 13.55 1.60
CA ASP A 302 11.66 13.33 0.35
C ASP A 302 12.38 11.97 0.30
N VAL A 303 13.03 11.56 1.38
CA VAL A 303 13.70 10.26 1.47
C VAL A 303 12.70 9.10 1.35
N THR A 304 11.55 9.23 1.99
CA THR A 304 10.48 8.20 1.91
C THR A 304 9.92 8.12 0.49
N ASP A 305 9.64 9.24 -0.15
CA ASP A 305 9.14 9.29 -1.52
C ASP A 305 10.18 8.75 -2.52
N GLN A 306 11.45 9.10 -2.38
CA GLN A 306 12.53 8.55 -3.20
C GLN A 306 12.61 7.02 -3.06
N THR A 307 12.53 6.49 -1.84
CA THR A 307 12.54 5.05 -1.58
C THR A 307 11.35 4.36 -2.24
N ARG A 308 10.14 4.93 -2.12
CA ARG A 308 8.94 4.41 -2.77
C ARG A 308 9.04 4.45 -4.30
N GLN A 309 9.54 5.55 -4.87
CA GLN A 309 9.77 5.68 -6.31
C GLN A 309 10.77 4.64 -6.82
N HIS A 310 11.88 4.43 -6.10
CA HIS A 310 12.86 3.43 -6.43
C HIS A 310 12.27 2.02 -6.39
N ASN A 311 11.57 1.67 -5.33
CA ASN A 311 10.93 0.38 -5.17
C ASN A 311 9.84 0.15 -6.26
N PHE A 312 9.03 1.16 -6.56
CA PHE A 312 8.04 1.10 -7.62
C PHE A 312 8.68 0.86 -8.99
N PHE A 313 9.81 1.51 -9.28
CA PHE A 313 10.58 1.26 -10.50
C PHE A 313 11.09 -0.18 -10.57
N CYS A 314 11.69 -0.69 -9.49
CA CYS A 314 12.16 -2.08 -9.44
C CYS A 314 11.03 -3.09 -9.70
N TYR A 315 9.85 -2.89 -9.08
CA TYR A 315 8.68 -3.77 -9.34
C TYR A 315 8.11 -3.65 -10.73
N SER A 316 8.29 -2.52 -11.40
CA SER A 316 7.80 -2.32 -12.76
C SER A 316 8.66 -3.02 -13.81
N ILE A 317 9.90 -3.40 -13.46
CA ILE A 317 10.85 -4.08 -14.35
C ILE A 317 10.82 -5.59 -14.15
N PHE A 318 10.61 -6.08 -12.96
CA PHE A 318 10.59 -7.50 -12.59
C PHE A 318 9.18 -8.05 -12.48
#